data_5f757f92fb59eb6003a41444ae59d964
#
_entry.id   5f757f92fb59eb6003a41444ae59d964
#
_cell.length_a   1.000
_cell.length_b   1.000
_cell.length_c   1.000
_cell.angle_alpha   90.00
_cell.angle_beta   90.00
_cell.angle_gamma   90.00
#
_symmetry.space_group_name_H-M   'P 1'
#
loop_
_entity.id
_entity.type
_entity.pdbx_description
1 polymer ?
#
loop_
_entity_poly.entity_id
_entity_poly.type
_entity_poly.pdbx_seq_one_letter_code
_entity_poly.pdbx_strand_id
1 'polypeptide(L)'
;MQLKTFSLVPLVLALAAGTMVPNSVSFAASPAAKPATQKKPTADAPASAPVAGQTAVAGGAPTLPAKAWLLMDFDSGEVLASANPDEPLPPASLTKMMTSFLVEQAIRSGKLKKDDLVSVSQNAWCRGSSTESCMYLPLNSQATVIDILRGIIIQSGNDASKAIAEHMAGSEEGFAKLMNAEAKRLGMTHTHFVNATGLPDPEHKASARDLAILARAIIRDSADYYPIYAEREFKYNGIKQGNRNALLYTDPTVDGLKTGHTQEAGYCLVTSSKRNGMRLITVILNTNSAQARADETRVLLGWGFGNFEKATPIQPNTVVTTAKVNFGKADTVAVALGSPWTVTVPRGQQVQTSVQVKPDLEAPVAKGAVIGKVVASSNGKPVGEAPLLAQVDVERAGFMLRMWQHALKLIGK
;
A
#
# COMPACT_ATOMS: atom_id res chain seq x y z
N MET A 1 -38.14 19.03 -62.29
CA MET A 1 -37.99 20.15 -63.27
C MET A 1 -38.07 21.42 -62.42
N GLN A 2 -37.00 22.07 -62.22
CA GLN A 2 -36.62 23.47 -62.15
C GLN A 2 -35.27 23.63 -61.38
N LEU A 3 -34.27 23.98 -62.16
CA LEU A 3 -32.97 24.53 -61.70
C LEU A 3 -33.16 25.95 -61.18
N LYS A 4 -32.43 26.32 -60.13
CA LYS A 4 -32.00 27.73 -59.89
C LYS A 4 -30.58 27.77 -59.32
N THR A 5 -29.68 28.03 -60.16
CA THR A 5 -28.73 29.13 -60.40
C THR A 5 -27.86 29.61 -59.23
N PHE A 6 -26.57 29.35 -59.45
CA PHE A 6 -25.41 29.94 -58.72
C PHE A 6 -25.35 31.45 -58.86
N SER A 7 -24.92 32.12 -57.80
CA SER A 7 -24.44 33.53 -57.90
C SER A 7 -23.06 33.59 -57.21
N LEU A 8 -22.07 33.87 -58.02
CA LEU A 8 -20.67 34.24 -57.66
C LEU A 8 -20.62 35.71 -57.33
N VAL A 9 -19.97 36.10 -56.25
CA VAL A 9 -19.55 37.49 -55.94
C VAL A 9 -18.02 37.47 -55.78
N PRO A 10 -17.32 38.46 -56.41
CA PRO A 10 -15.86 38.39 -56.53
C PRO A 10 -15.14 38.98 -55.34
N LEU A 11 -13.97 38.40 -55.09
CA LEU A 11 -12.94 38.76 -54.10
C LEU A 11 -12.24 40.04 -54.58
N VAL A 12 -12.30 41.15 -53.79
CA VAL A 12 -11.42 42.30 -53.96
C VAL A 12 -10.23 42.21 -53.07
N LEU A 13 -9.04 42.11 -53.70
CA LEU A 13 -7.72 42.14 -53.05
C LEU A 13 -7.27 43.58 -52.86
N ALA A 14 -7.11 44.04 -51.62
CA ALA A 14 -6.47 45.33 -51.32
C ALA A 14 -5.07 45.09 -50.77
N LEU A 15 -4.02 45.36 -51.55
CA LEU A 15 -2.63 45.42 -51.08
C LEU A 15 -2.45 46.75 -50.32
N ALA A 16 -2.05 46.65 -49.05
CA ALA A 16 -1.48 47.79 -48.32
C ALA A 16 0.01 47.47 -48.01
N ALA A 17 0.89 48.22 -48.67
CA ALA A 17 2.31 48.23 -48.40
C ALA A 17 2.58 49.03 -47.12
N GLY A 18 3.02 48.36 -46.03
CA GLY A 18 3.47 48.99 -44.79
C GLY A 18 4.98 48.78 -44.62
N THR A 19 5.73 49.87 -44.61
CA THR A 19 7.18 49.95 -44.44
C THR A 19 7.64 49.46 -43.09
N MET A 20 8.56 48.45 -43.10
CA MET A 20 9.29 48.00 -41.92
C MET A 20 10.36 49.02 -41.53
N VAL A 21 10.29 49.47 -40.24
CA VAL A 21 11.40 50.14 -39.57
C VAL A 21 12.02 49.10 -38.60
N PRO A 22 13.32 48.86 -38.64
CA PRO A 22 13.94 47.91 -37.70
C PRO A 22 14.19 48.65 -36.36
N ASN A 23 13.50 48.20 -35.28
CA ASN A 23 13.85 48.54 -33.91
C ASN A 23 15.01 47.69 -33.45
N SER A 24 16.21 48.27 -33.40
CA SER A 24 17.39 47.71 -32.77
C SER A 24 17.25 47.79 -31.24
N VAL A 25 17.00 46.66 -30.59
CA VAL A 25 17.07 46.50 -29.11
C VAL A 25 18.53 46.25 -28.75
N SER A 26 19.17 47.24 -28.12
CA SER A 26 20.52 47.17 -27.56
C SER A 26 20.47 46.33 -26.28
N PHE A 27 21.12 45.13 -26.28
CA PHE A 27 21.36 44.36 -25.06
C PHE A 27 22.52 44.97 -24.29
N ALA A 28 22.25 45.58 -23.17
CA ALA A 28 23.27 45.97 -22.20
C ALA A 28 23.86 44.71 -21.54
N ALA A 29 25.15 44.50 -21.66
CA ALA A 29 25.86 43.42 -21.03
C ALA A 29 25.91 43.65 -19.51
N SER A 30 25.41 42.69 -18.73
CA SER A 30 25.62 42.61 -17.27
C SER A 30 27.08 42.26 -16.95
N PRO A 31 27.68 42.83 -15.91
CA PRO A 31 29.07 42.56 -15.55
C PRO A 31 29.22 41.16 -14.97
N ALA A 32 30.32 40.51 -15.37
CA ALA A 32 30.74 39.16 -14.94
C ALA A 32 30.85 39.07 -13.40
N ALA A 33 30.18 38.13 -12.82
CA ALA A 33 30.32 37.75 -11.42
C ALA A 33 31.70 37.06 -11.20
N LYS A 34 32.43 37.53 -10.16
CA LYS A 34 33.68 36.92 -9.71
C LYS A 34 33.47 35.52 -9.22
N PRO A 35 34.42 34.57 -9.42
CA PRO A 35 34.29 33.20 -8.93
C PRO A 35 34.26 33.17 -7.41
N ALA A 36 33.24 32.51 -6.83
CA ALA A 36 33.15 32.24 -5.42
C ALA A 36 34.19 31.18 -5.03
N THR A 37 35.03 31.52 -4.08
CA THR A 37 35.99 30.61 -3.41
C THR A 37 35.27 29.45 -2.76
N GLN A 38 35.55 28.24 -3.20
CA GLN A 38 35.10 26.98 -2.57
C GLN A 38 35.66 26.90 -1.16
N LYS A 39 34.78 26.95 -0.15
CA LYS A 39 35.07 26.64 1.23
C LYS A 39 35.21 25.12 1.37
N LYS A 40 36.39 24.64 1.78
CA LYS A 40 36.71 23.26 2.13
C LYS A 40 35.71 22.77 3.18
N PRO A 41 35.16 21.53 3.10
CA PRO A 41 34.29 20.99 4.14
C PRO A 41 35.08 20.79 5.43
N THR A 42 34.68 21.46 6.49
CA THR A 42 35.10 21.12 7.86
C THR A 42 34.40 19.83 8.26
N ALA A 43 35.20 18.80 8.55
CA ALA A 43 34.75 17.60 9.24
C ALA A 43 34.28 18.00 10.67
N ASP A 44 33.35 17.19 11.19
CA ASP A 44 32.71 17.21 12.50
C ASP A 44 31.34 17.87 12.58
N ALA A 45 30.35 17.12 12.03
CA ALA A 45 29.01 17.13 12.61
C ALA A 45 28.93 15.99 13.65
N PRO A 46 28.45 16.24 14.89
CA PRO A 46 28.35 15.19 15.89
C PRO A 46 27.36 14.12 15.39
N ALA A 47 27.74 12.84 15.51
CA ALA A 47 26.89 11.71 15.27
C ALA A 47 25.58 11.89 16.06
N SER A 48 24.47 11.97 15.36
CA SER A 48 23.13 12.03 15.96
C SER A 48 22.95 10.81 16.87
N ALA A 49 22.54 11.05 18.11
CA ALA A 49 22.21 9.99 19.06
C ALA A 49 21.16 9.04 18.47
N PRO A 50 21.21 7.73 18.78
CA PRO A 50 20.23 6.77 18.28
C PRO A 50 18.82 7.18 18.75
N VAL A 51 17.91 7.31 17.76
CA VAL A 51 16.52 7.65 18.01
C VAL A 51 15.87 6.47 18.76
N ALA A 52 15.30 6.75 19.93
CA ALA A 52 14.60 5.76 20.74
C ALA A 52 13.42 5.17 19.94
N GLY A 53 13.38 3.84 19.78
CA GLY A 53 12.32 3.12 19.04
C GLY A 53 12.78 2.20 17.91
N GLN A 54 14.09 2.05 17.70
CA GLN A 54 14.63 1.08 16.74
C GLN A 54 14.56 -0.34 17.29
N THR A 55 13.96 -1.25 16.53
CA THR A 55 14.04 -2.69 16.83
C THR A 55 15.46 -3.16 16.48
N ALA A 56 16.24 -3.59 17.48
CA ALA A 56 17.58 -4.11 17.26
C ALA A 56 17.51 -5.45 16.51
N VAL A 57 17.96 -5.47 15.24
CA VAL A 57 18.11 -6.68 14.43
C VAL A 57 19.60 -6.96 14.24
N ALA A 58 19.96 -8.25 14.14
CA ALA A 58 21.32 -8.65 13.81
C ALA A 58 21.74 -8.01 12.47
N GLY A 59 22.78 -7.15 12.52
CA GLY A 59 23.24 -6.37 11.37
C GLY A 59 22.95 -4.87 11.44
N GLY A 60 22.29 -4.38 12.51
CA GLY A 60 21.94 -2.97 12.70
C GLY A 60 21.02 -2.41 11.61
N ALA A 61 19.87 -1.87 11.99
CA ALA A 61 19.00 -1.17 11.01
C ALA A 61 19.70 0.07 10.46
N PRO A 62 19.48 0.46 9.19
CA PRO A 62 20.08 1.66 8.64
C PRO A 62 19.59 2.91 9.38
N THR A 63 20.45 3.90 9.53
CA THR A 63 20.06 5.24 9.97
C THR A 63 19.65 6.04 8.73
N LEU A 64 18.38 6.50 8.69
CA LEU A 64 17.86 7.30 7.59
C LEU A 64 17.54 8.72 8.07
N PRO A 65 17.76 9.76 7.23
CA PRO A 65 17.40 11.14 7.54
C PRO A 65 15.91 11.43 7.67
N ALA A 66 15.05 10.56 7.13
CA ALA A 66 13.59 10.68 7.26
C ALA A 66 13.16 10.80 8.72
N LYS A 67 12.16 11.65 8.99
CA LYS A 67 11.66 11.88 10.34
C LYS A 67 11.02 10.64 10.96
N ALA A 68 10.27 9.88 10.15
CA ALA A 68 9.72 8.59 10.53
C ALA A 68 9.81 7.61 9.35
N TRP A 69 10.11 6.35 9.65
CA TRP A 69 10.15 5.31 8.64
C TRP A 69 9.88 3.91 9.23
N LEU A 70 9.50 2.99 8.36
CA LEU A 70 9.19 1.62 8.75
C LEU A 70 9.43 0.65 7.59
N LEU A 71 9.94 -0.54 7.91
CA LEU A 71 10.03 -1.71 7.05
C LEU A 71 9.19 -2.83 7.64
N MET A 72 8.26 -3.38 6.86
CA MET A 72 7.35 -4.46 7.27
C MET A 72 7.45 -5.65 6.32
N ASP A 73 7.45 -6.86 6.88
CA ASP A 73 7.17 -8.06 6.10
C ASP A 73 5.67 -8.13 5.77
N PHE A 74 5.36 -8.28 4.50
CA PHE A 74 3.96 -8.30 4.04
C PHE A 74 3.18 -9.50 4.60
N ASP A 75 3.77 -10.68 4.61
CA ASP A 75 3.05 -11.92 4.95
C ASP A 75 2.68 -11.96 6.44
N SER A 76 3.64 -11.72 7.31
CA SER A 76 3.41 -11.71 8.77
C SER A 76 2.81 -10.39 9.27
N GLY A 77 3.14 -9.27 8.64
CA GLY A 77 2.88 -7.92 9.15
C GLY A 77 3.88 -7.50 10.24
N GLU A 78 4.95 -8.25 10.43
CA GLU A 78 6.00 -7.93 11.40
C GLU A 78 6.80 -6.71 10.94
N VAL A 79 7.08 -5.81 11.88
CA VAL A 79 7.95 -4.66 11.66
C VAL A 79 9.40 -5.11 11.83
N LEU A 80 10.13 -5.17 10.73
CA LEU A 80 11.52 -5.65 10.70
C LEU A 80 12.50 -4.57 11.18
N ALA A 81 12.21 -3.29 10.89
CA ALA A 81 12.97 -2.14 11.35
C ALA A 81 12.11 -0.88 11.29
N SER A 82 12.37 0.09 12.16
CA SER A 82 11.64 1.37 12.15
C SER A 82 12.38 2.44 12.95
N ALA A 83 12.01 3.71 12.67
CA ALA A 83 12.30 4.85 13.54
C ALA A 83 11.03 5.71 13.61
N ASN A 84 10.64 6.12 14.82
CA ASN A 84 9.44 6.90 15.11
C ASN A 84 8.16 6.37 14.39
N PRO A 85 7.90 5.03 14.38
CA PRO A 85 6.86 4.45 13.54
C PRO A 85 5.44 4.91 13.88
N ASP A 86 5.22 5.36 15.10
CA ASP A 86 3.91 5.73 15.64
C ASP A 86 3.72 7.25 15.75
N GLU A 87 4.71 8.06 15.32
CA GLU A 87 4.61 9.52 15.32
C GLU A 87 3.56 9.98 14.29
N PRO A 88 2.50 10.71 14.70
CA PRO A 88 1.49 11.23 13.78
C PRO A 88 2.06 12.41 12.98
N LEU A 89 2.23 12.23 11.69
CA LEU A 89 2.77 13.23 10.75
C LEU A 89 1.76 13.56 9.65
N PRO A 90 1.84 14.75 9.02
CA PRO A 90 1.05 15.04 7.82
C PRO A 90 1.36 14.03 6.71
N PRO A 91 0.38 13.24 6.22
CA PRO A 91 0.62 12.21 5.22
C PRO A 91 0.69 12.75 3.79
N ALA A 92 0.27 13.99 3.56
CA ALA A 92 0.04 14.52 2.22
C ALA A 92 -0.77 13.53 1.36
N SER A 93 -0.46 13.39 0.07
CA SER A 93 -1.20 12.49 -0.84
C SER A 93 -1.07 10.99 -0.55
N LEU A 94 -0.36 10.56 0.51
CA LEU A 94 -0.47 9.18 0.99
C LEU A 94 -1.89 8.88 1.49
N THR A 95 -2.64 9.90 1.91
CA THR A 95 -4.09 9.85 2.21
C THR A 95 -4.88 9.15 1.12
N LYS A 96 -4.51 9.33 -0.14
CA LYS A 96 -5.21 8.75 -1.29
C LYS A 96 -5.12 7.23 -1.36
N MET A 97 -4.25 6.61 -0.56
CA MET A 97 -4.26 5.16 -0.36
C MET A 97 -5.55 4.72 0.34
N MET A 98 -6.04 5.47 1.34
CA MET A 98 -7.33 5.18 1.98
C MET A 98 -8.48 5.51 1.03
N THR A 99 -8.39 6.61 0.28
CA THR A 99 -9.40 6.99 -0.70
C THR A 99 -9.58 5.91 -1.77
N SER A 100 -8.49 5.44 -2.39
CA SER A 100 -8.53 4.36 -3.38
C SER A 100 -8.99 3.04 -2.77
N PHE A 101 -8.54 2.69 -1.57
CA PHE A 101 -8.95 1.47 -0.88
C PHE A 101 -10.46 1.41 -0.65
N LEU A 102 -11.09 2.49 -0.19
CA LEU A 102 -12.54 2.56 -0.03
C LEU A 102 -13.29 2.38 -1.35
N VAL A 103 -12.79 2.98 -2.44
CA VAL A 103 -13.36 2.78 -3.79
C VAL A 103 -13.25 1.32 -4.22
N GLU A 104 -12.09 0.72 -4.06
CA GLU A 104 -11.81 -0.69 -4.37
C GLU A 104 -12.74 -1.63 -3.57
N GLN A 105 -12.90 -1.40 -2.27
CA GLN A 105 -13.80 -2.17 -1.41
C GLN A 105 -15.28 -1.97 -1.82
N ALA A 106 -15.67 -0.76 -2.21
CA ALA A 106 -17.03 -0.49 -2.69
C ALA A 106 -17.32 -1.24 -4.00
N ILE A 107 -16.36 -1.30 -4.94
CA ILE A 107 -16.52 -2.08 -6.18
C ILE A 107 -16.59 -3.58 -5.86
N ARG A 108 -15.71 -4.10 -5.01
CA ARG A 108 -15.67 -5.52 -4.62
C ARG A 108 -16.97 -5.97 -3.92
N SER A 109 -17.56 -5.09 -3.12
CA SER A 109 -18.84 -5.37 -2.44
C SER A 109 -20.07 -5.13 -3.31
N GLY A 110 -19.90 -4.69 -4.56
CA GLY A 110 -21.01 -4.40 -5.48
C GLY A 110 -21.77 -3.10 -5.20
N LYS A 111 -21.26 -2.26 -4.27
CA LYS A 111 -21.83 -0.93 -3.98
C LYS A 111 -21.54 0.09 -5.06
N LEU A 112 -20.44 -0.09 -5.79
CA LEU A 112 -20.08 0.66 -6.99
C LEU A 112 -19.79 -0.30 -8.13
N LYS A 113 -19.95 0.19 -9.36
CA LYS A 113 -19.50 -0.50 -10.57
C LYS A 113 -18.34 0.29 -11.20
N LYS A 114 -17.46 -0.40 -11.90
CA LYS A 114 -16.32 0.22 -12.60
C LYS A 114 -16.75 1.31 -13.59
N ASP A 115 -17.90 1.09 -14.23
CA ASP A 115 -18.42 1.95 -15.30
C ASP A 115 -19.44 2.98 -14.79
N ASP A 116 -19.73 3.01 -13.47
CA ASP A 116 -20.58 4.05 -12.89
C ASP A 116 -19.96 5.43 -13.17
N LEU A 117 -20.80 6.43 -13.45
CA LEU A 117 -20.37 7.76 -13.81
C LEU A 117 -20.32 8.67 -12.58
N VAL A 118 -19.18 9.24 -12.32
CA VAL A 118 -18.90 10.19 -11.24
C VAL A 118 -18.94 11.60 -11.80
N SER A 119 -19.81 12.45 -11.29
CA SER A 119 -19.92 13.84 -11.71
C SER A 119 -18.85 14.72 -11.08
N VAL A 120 -18.35 15.68 -11.83
CA VAL A 120 -17.33 16.63 -11.40
C VAL A 120 -17.98 17.94 -11.00
N SER A 121 -18.09 18.17 -9.69
CA SER A 121 -18.62 19.40 -9.11
C SER A 121 -17.64 20.57 -9.22
N GLN A 122 -18.10 21.77 -8.89
CA GLN A 122 -17.23 22.93 -8.80
C GLN A 122 -16.20 22.81 -7.67
N ASN A 123 -16.50 22.12 -6.57
CA ASN A 123 -15.58 21.86 -5.48
C ASN A 123 -14.49 20.85 -5.89
N ALA A 124 -14.87 19.82 -6.64
CA ALA A 124 -13.93 18.83 -7.15
C ALA A 124 -13.03 19.37 -8.25
N TRP A 125 -13.50 20.34 -9.04
CA TRP A 125 -12.77 20.87 -10.19
C TRP A 125 -11.48 21.60 -9.81
N CYS A 126 -10.34 21.19 -10.38
CA CYS A 126 -9.02 21.77 -10.13
C CYS A 126 -8.83 23.23 -10.63
N ARG A 127 -9.74 23.79 -11.37
CA ARG A 127 -9.69 25.19 -11.90
C ARG A 127 -8.40 25.55 -12.63
N GLY A 128 -7.67 24.58 -13.21
CA GLY A 128 -6.38 24.82 -13.83
C GLY A 128 -5.26 25.15 -12.83
N SER A 129 -5.41 24.79 -11.55
CA SER A 129 -4.41 25.01 -10.51
C SER A 129 -3.05 24.44 -10.93
N SER A 130 -2.00 25.26 -10.81
CA SER A 130 -0.61 24.81 -10.97
C SER A 130 0.00 24.28 -9.66
N THR A 131 -0.70 24.47 -8.54
CA THR A 131 -0.22 24.11 -7.19
C THR A 131 -0.73 22.76 -6.69
N GLU A 132 -1.81 22.24 -7.29
CA GLU A 132 -2.41 20.97 -6.94
C GLU A 132 -2.12 19.87 -7.97
N SER A 133 -2.12 18.62 -7.48
CA SER A 133 -2.10 17.45 -8.37
C SER A 133 -3.49 17.20 -8.92
N CYS A 134 -3.65 17.19 -10.23
CA CYS A 134 -4.93 17.04 -10.90
C CYS A 134 -4.90 15.92 -11.95
N MET A 135 -6.01 15.23 -12.09
CA MET A 135 -6.32 14.37 -13.24
C MET A 135 -6.78 15.22 -14.44
N TYR A 136 -7.11 16.49 -14.18
CA TYR A 136 -7.68 17.47 -15.14
C TYR A 136 -9.08 17.08 -15.63
N LEU A 137 -9.94 16.74 -14.70
CA LEU A 137 -11.36 16.52 -14.94
C LEU A 137 -12.04 17.84 -15.37
N PRO A 138 -12.76 17.88 -16.50
CA PRO A 138 -13.52 19.08 -16.88
C PRO A 138 -14.67 19.34 -15.91
N LEU A 139 -14.94 20.62 -15.63
CA LEU A 139 -16.10 21.03 -14.82
C LEU A 139 -17.42 20.52 -15.44
N ASN A 140 -18.34 20.06 -14.61
CA ASN A 140 -19.65 19.50 -15.01
C ASN A 140 -19.57 18.30 -15.95
N SER A 141 -18.40 17.66 -16.10
CA SER A 141 -18.25 16.43 -16.84
C SER A 141 -18.51 15.20 -15.93
N GLN A 142 -18.44 14.04 -16.53
CA GLN A 142 -18.49 12.76 -15.82
C GLN A 142 -17.31 11.90 -16.24
N ALA A 143 -16.80 11.10 -15.29
CA ALA A 143 -15.74 10.13 -15.53
C ALA A 143 -16.16 8.78 -14.92
N THR A 144 -15.69 7.68 -15.49
CA THR A 144 -15.97 6.35 -14.92
C THR A 144 -15.22 6.16 -13.59
N VAL A 145 -15.79 5.37 -12.69
CA VAL A 145 -15.14 5.03 -11.40
C VAL A 145 -13.75 4.46 -11.62
N ILE A 146 -13.52 3.65 -12.66
CA ILE A 146 -12.21 3.07 -12.93
C ILE A 146 -11.20 4.12 -13.42
N ASP A 147 -11.61 5.12 -14.19
CA ASP A 147 -10.74 6.23 -14.59
C ASP A 147 -10.42 7.13 -13.41
N ILE A 148 -11.41 7.41 -12.57
CA ILE A 148 -11.21 8.14 -11.29
C ILE A 148 -10.19 7.40 -10.42
N LEU A 149 -10.32 6.08 -10.25
CA LEU A 149 -9.39 5.28 -9.46
C LEU A 149 -7.95 5.37 -10.01
N ARG A 150 -7.76 5.25 -11.34
CA ARG A 150 -6.45 5.47 -11.98
C ARG A 150 -5.93 6.89 -11.76
N GLY A 151 -6.79 7.89 -11.89
CA GLY A 151 -6.45 9.29 -11.63
C GLY A 151 -5.95 9.52 -10.19
N ILE A 152 -6.60 8.90 -9.20
CA ILE A 152 -6.20 8.97 -7.79
C ILE A 152 -4.83 8.31 -7.56
N ILE A 153 -4.64 7.10 -8.08
CA ILE A 153 -3.45 6.28 -7.82
C ILE A 153 -2.24 6.83 -8.59
N ILE A 154 -2.35 6.99 -9.91
CA ILE A 154 -1.23 7.27 -10.81
C ILE A 154 -0.90 8.76 -10.82
N GLN A 155 -1.90 9.59 -11.09
CA GLN A 155 -1.74 11.05 -11.24
C GLN A 155 -1.82 11.79 -9.90
N SER A 156 -2.28 11.10 -8.85
CA SER A 156 -2.52 11.71 -7.54
C SER A 156 -3.57 12.84 -7.59
N GLY A 157 -4.60 12.71 -8.45
CA GLY A 157 -5.61 13.73 -8.73
C GLY A 157 -6.41 14.11 -7.48
N ASN A 158 -6.35 15.40 -7.09
CA ASN A 158 -7.20 15.92 -6.03
C ASN A 158 -8.64 16.03 -6.51
N ASP A 159 -8.84 16.47 -7.75
CA ASP A 159 -10.14 16.51 -8.44
C ASP A 159 -10.84 15.14 -8.44
N ALA A 160 -10.13 14.10 -8.83
CA ALA A 160 -10.63 12.72 -8.81
C ALA A 160 -10.98 12.26 -7.38
N SER A 161 -10.15 12.62 -6.38
CA SER A 161 -10.37 12.26 -4.98
C SER A 161 -11.60 12.95 -4.38
N LYS A 162 -11.78 14.24 -4.68
CA LYS A 162 -12.96 15.00 -4.25
C LYS A 162 -14.24 14.51 -4.94
N ALA A 163 -14.19 14.32 -6.26
CA ALA A 163 -15.35 13.87 -7.03
C ALA A 163 -15.86 12.50 -6.52
N ILE A 164 -14.98 11.54 -6.27
CA ILE A 164 -15.40 10.23 -5.75
C ILE A 164 -15.87 10.31 -4.30
N ALA A 165 -15.28 11.18 -3.47
CA ALA A 165 -15.73 11.39 -2.11
C ALA A 165 -17.16 11.95 -2.06
N GLU A 166 -17.45 12.95 -2.88
CA GLU A 166 -18.80 13.50 -3.04
C GLU A 166 -19.78 12.44 -3.56
N HIS A 167 -19.36 11.66 -4.56
CA HIS A 167 -20.19 10.58 -5.14
C HIS A 167 -20.55 9.50 -4.11
N MET A 168 -19.59 9.08 -3.28
CA MET A 168 -19.78 7.97 -2.34
C MET A 168 -20.44 8.39 -1.03
N ALA A 169 -20.27 9.64 -0.59
CA ALA A 169 -20.67 10.08 0.74
C ALA A 169 -21.39 11.44 0.77
N GLY A 170 -21.65 12.04 -0.38
CA GLY A 170 -22.31 13.33 -0.52
C GLY A 170 -21.42 14.56 -0.23
N SER A 171 -20.32 14.40 0.49
CA SER A 171 -19.32 15.44 0.75
C SER A 171 -17.96 14.85 1.14
N GLU A 172 -16.89 15.68 1.15
CA GLU A 172 -15.57 15.26 1.66
C GLU A 172 -15.62 14.93 3.15
N GLU A 173 -16.39 15.66 3.96
CA GLU A 173 -16.55 15.42 5.41
C GLU A 173 -17.28 14.08 5.65
N GLY A 174 -18.31 13.79 4.87
CA GLY A 174 -18.99 12.50 4.87
C GLY A 174 -18.04 11.35 4.55
N PHE A 175 -17.18 11.56 3.53
CA PHE A 175 -16.19 10.58 3.13
C PHE A 175 -15.07 10.42 4.17
N ALA A 176 -14.61 11.49 4.81
CA ALA A 176 -13.63 11.43 5.91
C ALA A 176 -14.14 10.57 7.08
N LYS A 177 -15.44 10.59 7.37
CA LYS A 177 -16.03 9.68 8.37
C LYS A 177 -15.90 8.21 7.96
N LEU A 178 -16.08 7.89 6.67
CA LEU A 178 -15.85 6.54 6.14
C LEU A 178 -14.38 6.16 6.25
N MET A 179 -13.45 7.07 5.90
CA MET A 179 -12.01 6.85 6.02
C MET A 179 -11.60 6.54 7.45
N ASN A 180 -12.10 7.30 8.42
CA ASN A 180 -11.78 7.10 9.85
C ASN A 180 -12.41 5.82 10.41
N ALA A 181 -13.62 5.44 9.95
CA ALA A 181 -14.24 4.18 10.32
C ALA A 181 -13.41 2.99 9.82
N GLU A 182 -12.90 3.08 8.59
CA GLU A 182 -12.04 2.05 8.01
C GLU A 182 -10.65 2.02 8.66
N ALA A 183 -10.06 3.17 8.97
CA ALA A 183 -8.81 3.27 9.73
C ALA A 183 -8.94 2.55 11.09
N LYS A 184 -10.04 2.80 11.81
CA LYS A 184 -10.34 2.10 13.06
C LYS A 184 -10.49 0.59 12.86
N ARG A 185 -11.18 0.14 11.81
CA ARG A 185 -11.34 -1.29 11.49
C ARG A 185 -10.01 -1.98 11.21
N LEU A 186 -9.08 -1.28 10.56
CA LEU A 186 -7.73 -1.77 10.25
C LEU A 186 -6.77 -1.70 11.46
N GLY A 187 -7.15 -1.01 12.55
CA GLY A 187 -6.29 -0.82 13.71
C GLY A 187 -5.27 0.32 13.55
N MET A 188 -5.55 1.32 12.69
CA MET A 188 -4.73 2.50 12.46
C MET A 188 -4.97 3.52 13.59
N THR A 189 -4.33 3.32 14.73
CA THR A 189 -4.63 4.04 15.99
C THR A 189 -3.98 5.42 16.08
N HIS A 190 -3.03 5.75 15.20
CA HIS A 190 -2.32 7.03 15.14
C HIS A 190 -2.65 7.80 13.85
N THR A 191 -3.87 7.60 13.33
CA THR A 191 -4.32 8.20 12.07
C THR A 191 -5.67 8.88 12.24
N HIS A 192 -5.77 10.09 11.70
CA HIS A 192 -7.02 10.82 11.55
C HIS A 192 -7.07 11.50 10.18
N PHE A 193 -8.13 11.24 9.42
CA PHE A 193 -8.37 11.82 8.11
C PHE A 193 -9.44 12.91 8.19
N VAL A 194 -9.18 14.05 7.57
CA VAL A 194 -10.12 15.20 7.50
C VAL A 194 -10.65 15.38 6.08
N ASN A 195 -9.89 14.98 5.07
CA ASN A 195 -10.26 15.09 3.65
C ASN A 195 -9.77 13.91 2.83
N ALA A 196 -10.25 13.78 1.61
CA ALA A 196 -9.94 12.68 0.69
C ALA A 196 -8.61 12.82 -0.06
N THR A 197 -7.96 13.97 0.04
CA THR A 197 -6.83 14.37 -0.83
C THR A 197 -5.48 14.35 -0.13
N GLY A 198 -5.46 14.61 1.17
CA GLY A 198 -4.25 14.87 1.96
C GLY A 198 -3.75 16.32 1.85
N LEU A 199 -4.62 17.26 1.45
CA LEU A 199 -4.34 18.68 1.59
C LEU A 199 -4.14 19.03 3.06
N PRO A 200 -3.31 20.04 3.37
CA PRO A 200 -2.95 20.39 4.73
C PRO A 200 -4.15 20.70 5.62
N ASP A 201 -4.16 20.10 6.79
CA ASP A 201 -5.05 20.40 7.90
C ASP A 201 -4.34 19.97 9.20
N PRO A 202 -4.40 20.74 10.28
CA PRO A 202 -3.71 20.44 11.55
C PRO A 202 -4.07 19.08 12.14
N GLU A 203 -5.32 18.63 11.96
CA GLU A 203 -5.84 17.37 12.47
C GLU A 203 -5.61 16.19 11.51
N HIS A 204 -5.15 16.45 10.25
CA HIS A 204 -4.95 15.43 9.22
C HIS A 204 -3.58 14.77 9.40
N LYS A 205 -3.54 13.66 10.12
CA LYS A 205 -2.30 12.96 10.50
C LYS A 205 -2.37 11.45 10.21
N ALA A 206 -1.20 10.86 9.98
CA ALA A 206 -1.03 9.41 9.90
C ALA A 206 0.38 9.02 10.35
N SER A 207 0.52 7.84 10.95
CA SER A 207 1.81 7.30 11.33
C SER A 207 2.39 6.37 10.26
N ALA A 208 3.71 6.13 10.30
CA ALA A 208 4.36 5.19 9.37
C ALA A 208 3.82 3.76 9.56
N ARG A 209 3.55 3.34 10.79
CA ARG A 209 2.95 2.04 11.08
C ARG A 209 1.56 1.91 10.46
N ASP A 210 0.70 2.89 10.65
CA ASP A 210 -0.67 2.85 10.15
C ASP A 210 -0.70 2.84 8.61
N LEU A 211 0.17 3.61 7.96
CA LEU A 211 0.30 3.59 6.51
C LEU A 211 0.83 2.24 5.98
N ALA A 212 1.70 1.56 6.73
CA ALA A 212 2.13 0.20 6.38
C ALA A 212 1.00 -0.83 6.54
N ILE A 213 0.17 -0.70 7.58
CA ILE A 213 -1.04 -1.51 7.79
C ILE A 213 -2.00 -1.31 6.60
N LEU A 214 -2.26 -0.07 6.20
CA LEU A 214 -3.10 0.26 5.06
C LEU A 214 -2.52 -0.30 3.75
N ALA A 215 -1.22 -0.15 3.51
CA ALA A 215 -0.54 -0.71 2.34
C ALA A 215 -0.70 -2.23 2.28
N ARG A 216 -0.52 -2.91 3.42
CA ARG A 216 -0.72 -4.35 3.52
C ARG A 216 -2.17 -4.75 3.22
N ALA A 217 -3.15 -3.99 3.71
CA ALA A 217 -4.57 -4.21 3.42
C ALA A 217 -4.88 -4.04 1.94
N ILE A 218 -4.39 -2.99 1.28
CA ILE A 218 -4.55 -2.77 -0.16
C ILE A 218 -4.02 -3.97 -0.96
N ILE A 219 -2.80 -4.42 -0.68
CA ILE A 219 -2.17 -5.53 -1.41
C ILE A 219 -2.95 -6.85 -1.21
N ARG A 220 -3.42 -7.12 0.01
CA ARG A 220 -4.12 -8.35 0.37
C ARG A 220 -5.58 -8.35 -0.07
N ASP A 221 -6.29 -7.27 0.26
CA ASP A 221 -7.76 -7.20 0.19
C ASP A 221 -8.26 -6.56 -1.11
N SER A 222 -7.36 -5.99 -1.95
CA SER A 222 -7.66 -5.37 -3.23
C SER A 222 -6.81 -5.94 -4.38
N ALA A 223 -6.47 -7.22 -4.33
CA ALA A 223 -5.57 -7.86 -5.29
C ALA A 223 -5.96 -7.63 -6.76
N ASP A 224 -7.28 -7.52 -7.06
CA ASP A 224 -7.81 -7.29 -8.41
C ASP A 224 -7.49 -5.88 -8.93
N TYR A 225 -7.30 -4.89 -8.05
CA TYR A 225 -7.00 -3.49 -8.37
C TYR A 225 -5.55 -3.12 -8.11
N TYR A 226 -4.84 -3.92 -7.32
CA TYR A 226 -3.45 -3.65 -6.96
C TYR A 226 -2.52 -3.44 -8.17
N PRO A 227 -2.67 -4.13 -9.33
CA PRO A 227 -1.86 -3.87 -10.50
C PRO A 227 -1.86 -2.41 -10.99
N ILE A 228 -2.91 -1.61 -10.71
CA ILE A 228 -2.98 -0.19 -11.07
C ILE A 228 -1.86 0.61 -10.40
N TYR A 229 -1.44 0.22 -9.19
CA TYR A 229 -0.35 0.91 -8.46
C TYR A 229 1.02 0.76 -9.14
N ALA A 230 1.19 -0.25 -10.00
CA ALA A 230 2.37 -0.46 -10.81
C ALA A 230 2.32 0.22 -12.19
N GLU A 231 1.15 0.74 -12.60
CA GLU A 231 1.01 1.45 -13.87
C GLU A 231 1.90 2.71 -13.85
N ARG A 232 2.80 2.81 -14.84
CA ARG A 232 3.77 3.91 -14.91
C ARG A 232 3.18 5.21 -15.41
N GLU A 233 2.09 5.14 -16.17
CA GLU A 233 1.45 6.30 -16.78
C GLU A 233 -0.04 6.05 -17.02
N PHE A 234 -0.81 7.12 -17.05
CA PHE A 234 -2.22 7.10 -17.43
C PHE A 234 -2.55 8.31 -18.29
N LYS A 235 -3.30 8.09 -19.35
CA LYS A 235 -3.78 9.15 -20.23
C LYS A 235 -5.28 9.33 -20.05
N TYR A 236 -5.69 10.51 -19.64
CA TYR A 236 -7.10 10.90 -19.54
C TYR A 236 -7.34 12.20 -20.29
N ASN A 237 -8.44 12.30 -21.02
CA ASN A 237 -8.85 13.49 -21.79
C ASN A 237 -7.70 14.10 -22.63
N GLY A 238 -6.92 13.25 -23.29
CA GLY A 238 -5.76 13.66 -24.12
C GLY A 238 -4.49 13.98 -23.32
N ILE A 239 -4.56 14.16 -22.00
CA ILE A 239 -3.44 14.51 -21.13
C ILE A 239 -2.82 13.23 -20.55
N LYS A 240 -1.55 13.00 -20.89
CA LYS A 240 -0.74 11.88 -20.37
C LYS A 240 0.06 12.35 -19.16
N GLN A 241 -0.02 11.62 -18.05
CA GLN A 241 0.75 11.89 -16.83
C GLN A 241 1.41 10.62 -16.32
N GLY A 242 2.63 10.76 -15.79
CA GLY A 242 3.39 9.66 -15.22
C GLY A 242 3.09 9.45 -13.74
N ASN A 243 3.28 8.20 -13.29
CA ASN A 243 3.30 7.88 -11.86
C ASN A 243 4.53 8.54 -11.22
N ARG A 244 4.33 9.19 -10.07
CA ARG A 244 5.38 9.96 -9.38
C ARG A 244 6.33 9.11 -8.55
N ASN A 245 6.07 7.79 -8.42
CA ASN A 245 6.98 6.86 -7.78
C ASN A 245 8.13 6.51 -8.73
N ALA A 246 9.27 7.18 -8.56
CA ALA A 246 10.46 6.99 -9.39
C ALA A 246 10.99 5.55 -9.36
N LEU A 247 10.71 4.78 -8.30
CA LEU A 247 11.17 3.40 -8.16
C LEU A 247 10.50 2.46 -9.16
N LEU A 248 9.27 2.73 -9.60
CA LEU A 248 8.60 1.95 -10.64
C LEU A 248 9.36 1.95 -11.98
N TYR A 249 10.19 2.97 -12.23
CA TYR A 249 10.97 3.09 -13.47
C TYR A 249 12.37 2.49 -13.35
N THR A 250 12.89 2.36 -12.12
CA THR A 250 14.30 2.04 -11.86
C THR A 250 14.52 0.70 -11.14
N ASP A 251 13.49 0.14 -10.51
CA ASP A 251 13.54 -1.16 -9.82
C ASP A 251 12.35 -2.03 -10.26
N PRO A 252 12.58 -3.07 -11.08
CA PRO A 252 11.51 -3.93 -11.60
C PRO A 252 10.83 -4.79 -10.51
N THR A 253 11.38 -4.83 -9.30
CA THR A 253 10.80 -5.55 -8.16
C THR A 253 9.78 -4.71 -7.38
N VAL A 254 9.73 -3.39 -7.64
CA VAL A 254 8.78 -2.45 -7.05
C VAL A 254 7.47 -2.44 -7.86
N ASP A 255 6.35 -2.63 -7.18
CA ASP A 255 5.01 -2.71 -7.78
C ASP A 255 3.96 -1.80 -7.12
N GLY A 256 4.38 -0.81 -6.35
CA GLY A 256 3.51 0.18 -5.70
C GLY A 256 4.29 1.06 -4.74
N LEU A 257 3.67 1.92 -3.94
CA LEU A 257 2.24 2.26 -3.94
C LEU A 257 2.02 3.75 -4.23
N LYS A 258 2.45 4.64 -3.31
CA LYS A 258 2.04 6.04 -3.38
C LYS A 258 3.09 7.00 -2.87
N THR A 259 3.20 8.16 -3.54
CA THR A 259 4.00 9.31 -3.10
C THR A 259 3.12 10.38 -2.46
N GLY A 260 3.69 11.12 -1.52
CA GLY A 260 3.09 12.32 -0.93
C GLY A 260 4.08 13.49 -0.93
N HIS A 261 3.56 14.70 -1.04
CA HIS A 261 4.33 15.94 -0.84
C HIS A 261 3.39 17.11 -0.56
N THR A 262 3.66 17.82 0.50
CA THR A 262 3.28 19.21 0.77
C THR A 262 4.46 19.88 1.43
N GLN A 263 4.42 21.22 1.55
CA GLN A 263 5.51 21.94 2.22
C GLN A 263 5.64 21.49 3.70
N GLU A 264 4.53 21.23 4.37
CA GLU A 264 4.50 20.76 5.76
C GLU A 264 4.94 19.29 5.90
N ALA A 265 4.44 18.41 5.02
CA ALA A 265 4.73 16.99 5.09
C ALA A 265 6.14 16.62 4.61
N GLY A 266 6.85 17.51 3.89
CA GLY A 266 8.04 17.12 3.15
C GLY A 266 7.72 16.06 2.08
N TYR A 267 8.70 15.28 1.68
CA TYR A 267 8.51 14.23 0.67
C TYR A 267 8.32 12.87 1.35
N CYS A 268 7.21 12.20 1.01
CA CYS A 268 6.79 10.92 1.59
C CYS A 268 6.64 9.85 0.50
N LEU A 269 6.86 8.59 0.88
CA LEU A 269 6.72 7.44 -0.02
C LEU A 269 6.33 6.18 0.75
N VAL A 270 5.29 5.51 0.28
CA VAL A 270 5.00 4.12 0.64
C VAL A 270 5.33 3.26 -0.56
N THR A 271 6.14 2.22 -0.36
CA THR A 271 6.58 1.32 -1.45
C THR A 271 6.37 -0.14 -1.07
N SER A 272 6.03 -0.95 -2.06
CA SER A 272 6.08 -2.40 -1.98
C SER A 272 7.06 -2.94 -3.01
N SER A 273 7.85 -3.91 -2.61
CA SER A 273 8.81 -4.62 -3.47
C SER A 273 8.76 -6.12 -3.19
N LYS A 274 8.84 -6.94 -4.25
CA LYS A 274 8.82 -8.41 -4.13
C LYS A 274 10.05 -9.01 -4.79
N ARG A 275 10.85 -9.77 -4.00
CA ARG A 275 12.05 -10.49 -4.47
C ARG A 275 12.06 -11.92 -3.94
N ASN A 276 12.29 -12.90 -4.79
CA ASN A 276 12.42 -14.31 -4.40
C ASN A 276 11.29 -14.80 -3.47
N GLY A 277 10.05 -14.43 -3.76
CA GLY A 277 8.88 -14.80 -2.96
C GLY A 277 8.64 -13.95 -1.70
N MET A 278 9.61 -13.18 -1.22
CA MET A 278 9.46 -12.24 -0.10
C MET A 278 8.95 -10.89 -0.59
N ARG A 279 7.92 -10.35 0.06
CA ARG A 279 7.41 -9.00 -0.18
C ARG A 279 7.66 -8.13 1.05
N LEU A 280 8.27 -6.98 0.81
CA LEU A 280 8.51 -5.97 1.83
C LEU A 280 7.72 -4.70 1.53
N ILE A 281 7.22 -4.07 2.58
CA ILE A 281 6.56 -2.76 2.53
C ILE A 281 7.46 -1.77 3.27
N THR A 282 7.75 -0.63 2.64
CA THR A 282 8.47 0.48 3.26
C THR A 282 7.58 1.70 3.35
N VAL A 283 7.70 2.43 4.42
CA VAL A 283 7.11 3.76 4.61
C VAL A 283 8.23 4.72 4.98
N ILE A 284 8.35 5.81 4.22
CA ILE A 284 9.30 6.90 4.46
C ILE A 284 8.49 8.19 4.56
N LEU A 285 8.63 8.94 5.65
CA LEU A 285 7.90 10.19 5.90
C LEU A 285 8.85 11.34 6.18
N ASN A 286 8.53 12.51 5.61
CA ASN A 286 9.17 13.79 5.85
C ASN A 286 10.68 13.79 5.51
N THR A 287 11.01 13.48 4.25
CA THR A 287 12.34 13.68 3.70
C THR A 287 12.47 15.04 3.00
N ASN A 288 13.70 15.45 2.71
CA ASN A 288 14.01 16.78 2.18
C ASN A 288 13.79 16.92 0.66
N SER A 289 13.66 15.81 -0.09
CA SER A 289 13.49 15.86 -1.54
C SER A 289 12.83 14.61 -2.12
N ALA A 290 12.34 14.72 -3.37
CA ALA A 290 11.83 13.59 -4.12
C ALA A 290 12.92 12.53 -4.38
N GLN A 291 14.17 12.94 -4.52
CA GLN A 291 15.30 12.03 -4.67
C GLN A 291 15.59 11.31 -3.34
N ALA A 292 15.66 12.07 -2.22
CA ALA A 292 15.94 11.52 -0.89
C ALA A 292 14.96 10.41 -0.51
N ARG A 293 13.63 10.62 -0.66
CA ARG A 293 12.65 9.58 -0.36
C ARG A 293 12.85 8.29 -1.18
N ALA A 294 13.31 8.42 -2.43
CA ALA A 294 13.59 7.26 -3.28
C ALA A 294 14.87 6.55 -2.86
N ASP A 295 15.93 7.30 -2.54
CA ASP A 295 17.23 6.74 -2.12
C ASP A 295 17.14 6.06 -0.76
N GLU A 296 16.48 6.70 0.21
CA GLU A 296 16.23 6.12 1.54
C GLU A 296 15.38 4.85 1.45
N THR A 297 14.37 4.83 0.57
CA THR A 297 13.59 3.60 0.28
C THR A 297 14.48 2.49 -0.28
N ARG A 298 15.39 2.79 -1.23
CA ARG A 298 16.34 1.79 -1.76
C ARG A 298 17.26 1.23 -0.69
N VAL A 299 17.79 2.10 0.18
CA VAL A 299 18.63 1.68 1.30
C VAL A 299 17.87 0.72 2.21
N LEU A 300 16.64 1.08 2.58
CA LEU A 300 15.81 0.28 3.48
C LEU A 300 15.39 -1.06 2.86
N LEU A 301 14.98 -1.08 1.59
CA LEU A 301 14.69 -2.31 0.84
C LEU A 301 15.94 -3.18 0.69
N GLY A 302 17.08 -2.57 0.32
CA GLY A 302 18.36 -3.28 0.18
C GLY A 302 18.78 -3.95 1.49
N TRP A 303 18.67 -3.24 2.60
CA TRP A 303 18.95 -3.79 3.91
C TRP A 303 17.98 -4.93 4.27
N GLY A 304 16.67 -4.74 4.03
CA GLY A 304 15.66 -5.75 4.34
C GLY A 304 15.89 -7.05 3.57
N PHE A 305 16.04 -7.00 2.24
CA PHE A 305 16.32 -8.17 1.42
C PHE A 305 17.73 -8.76 1.64
N GLY A 306 18.68 -7.97 2.14
CA GLY A 306 20.02 -8.45 2.49
C GLY A 306 20.06 -9.21 3.81
N ASN A 307 19.25 -8.81 4.78
CA ASN A 307 19.29 -9.36 6.15
C ASN A 307 18.20 -10.37 6.45
N PHE A 308 17.17 -10.48 5.62
CA PHE A 308 16.06 -11.42 5.81
C PHE A 308 15.88 -12.34 4.62
N GLU A 309 15.27 -13.49 4.86
CA GLU A 309 14.93 -14.48 3.85
C GLU A 309 13.64 -15.23 4.20
N LYS A 310 13.04 -15.89 3.21
CA LYS A 310 11.92 -16.80 3.42
C LYS A 310 12.44 -18.19 3.80
N ALA A 311 11.94 -18.71 4.90
CA ALA A 311 12.11 -20.10 5.30
C ALA A 311 10.79 -20.87 5.14
N THR A 312 10.87 -22.14 4.78
CA THR A 312 9.74 -23.07 4.71
C THR A 312 9.85 -24.04 5.88
N PRO A 313 9.23 -23.74 7.05
CA PRO A 313 9.42 -24.53 8.26
C PRO A 313 8.91 -25.96 8.15
N ILE A 314 7.86 -26.17 7.33
CA ILE A 314 7.25 -27.46 7.08
C ILE A 314 7.04 -27.60 5.57
N GLN A 315 7.51 -28.71 5.00
CA GLN A 315 7.35 -29.01 3.59
C GLN A 315 5.87 -29.21 3.23
N PRO A 316 5.41 -28.75 2.07
CA PRO A 316 4.04 -28.98 1.61
C PRO A 316 3.68 -30.47 1.64
N ASN A 317 2.41 -30.76 1.92
CA ASN A 317 1.83 -32.11 1.95
C ASN A 317 2.47 -33.07 2.99
N THR A 318 3.23 -32.55 3.95
CA THR A 318 3.78 -33.37 5.04
C THR A 318 2.75 -33.51 6.15
N VAL A 319 2.49 -34.73 6.60
CA VAL A 319 1.75 -34.96 7.85
C VAL A 319 2.63 -34.51 9.01
N VAL A 320 2.14 -33.49 9.72
CA VAL A 320 2.89 -32.80 10.79
C VAL A 320 2.81 -33.65 12.08
N THR A 321 1.62 -34.20 12.36
CA THR A 321 1.34 -35.02 13.53
C THR A 321 0.04 -35.79 13.34
N THR A 322 -0.31 -36.62 14.33
CA THR A 322 -1.64 -37.20 14.47
C THR A 322 -2.33 -36.66 15.73
N ALA A 323 -3.61 -36.34 15.63
CA ALA A 323 -4.43 -35.95 16.78
C ALA A 323 -5.34 -37.06 17.25
N LYS A 324 -5.46 -37.28 18.56
CA LYS A 324 -6.40 -38.22 19.15
C LYS A 324 -7.84 -37.70 18.96
N VAL A 325 -8.76 -38.61 18.57
CA VAL A 325 -10.18 -38.31 18.38
C VAL A 325 -11.02 -39.22 19.28
N ASN A 326 -11.75 -38.65 20.20
CA ASN A 326 -12.66 -39.36 21.07
C ASN A 326 -13.99 -39.67 20.36
N PHE A 327 -14.60 -40.79 20.64
CA PHE A 327 -15.92 -41.21 20.14
C PHE A 327 -16.00 -41.32 18.59
N GLY A 328 -14.86 -41.48 17.93
CA GLY A 328 -14.74 -41.69 16.49
C GLY A 328 -14.72 -43.16 16.07
N LYS A 329 -15.01 -43.43 14.78
CA LYS A 329 -14.72 -44.72 14.15
C LYS A 329 -13.21 -44.98 14.05
N ALA A 330 -12.42 -43.91 14.01
CA ALA A 330 -10.97 -43.94 14.12
C ALA A 330 -10.56 -43.15 15.38
N ASP A 331 -9.54 -43.67 16.07
CA ASP A 331 -9.03 -43.06 17.32
C ASP A 331 -8.08 -41.88 17.07
N THR A 332 -7.64 -41.68 15.83
CA THR A 332 -6.72 -40.63 15.44
C THR A 332 -7.05 -40.05 14.06
N VAL A 333 -6.63 -38.82 13.82
CA VAL A 333 -6.68 -38.19 12.51
C VAL A 333 -5.31 -37.62 12.16
N ALA A 334 -4.86 -37.79 10.92
CA ALA A 334 -3.65 -37.16 10.40
C ALA A 334 -3.87 -35.65 10.22
N VAL A 335 -2.85 -34.90 10.57
CA VAL A 335 -2.90 -33.45 10.63
C VAL A 335 -1.79 -32.84 9.77
N ALA A 336 -2.13 -31.93 8.87
CA ALA A 336 -1.18 -31.24 8.00
C ALA A 336 -1.57 -29.77 7.80
N LEU A 337 -0.66 -29.02 7.15
CA LEU A 337 -0.97 -27.66 6.66
C LEU A 337 -1.99 -27.73 5.51
N GLY A 338 -2.89 -26.76 5.44
CA GLY A 338 -3.85 -26.63 4.33
C GLY A 338 -3.25 -26.05 3.06
N SER A 339 -2.11 -25.37 3.15
CA SER A 339 -1.41 -24.71 2.04
C SER A 339 0.09 -24.60 2.36
N PRO A 340 0.95 -24.39 1.36
CA PRO A 340 2.36 -24.05 1.57
C PRO A 340 2.48 -22.85 2.52
N TRP A 341 3.39 -22.94 3.49
CA TRP A 341 3.60 -21.93 4.50
C TRP A 341 5.07 -21.52 4.59
N THR A 342 5.31 -20.23 4.53
CA THR A 342 6.64 -19.63 4.68
C THR A 342 6.62 -18.57 5.77
N VAL A 343 7.76 -18.35 6.40
CA VAL A 343 7.99 -17.29 7.38
C VAL A 343 9.20 -16.45 6.98
N THR A 344 9.22 -15.19 7.35
CA THR A 344 10.39 -14.33 7.16
C THR A 344 11.26 -14.38 8.41
N VAL A 345 12.54 -14.66 8.22
CA VAL A 345 13.51 -14.77 9.32
C VAL A 345 14.80 -14.05 8.97
N PRO A 346 15.60 -13.64 9.94
CA PRO A 346 16.94 -13.17 9.67
C PRO A 346 17.75 -14.24 8.93
N ARG A 347 18.52 -13.80 7.94
CA ARG A 347 19.30 -14.67 7.06
C ARG A 347 20.22 -15.59 7.82
N GLY A 348 20.20 -16.87 7.47
CA GLY A 348 21.03 -17.90 8.09
C GLY A 348 20.57 -18.37 9.47
N GLN A 349 19.42 -17.89 9.96
CA GLN A 349 18.85 -18.36 11.22
C GLN A 349 17.98 -19.61 11.01
N GLN A 350 18.11 -20.55 11.93
CA GLN A 350 17.29 -21.76 11.93
C GLN A 350 15.88 -21.46 12.47
N VAL A 351 14.89 -22.11 11.86
CA VAL A 351 13.51 -22.06 12.31
C VAL A 351 13.16 -23.34 13.05
N GLN A 352 12.66 -23.20 14.25
CA GLN A 352 12.09 -24.29 15.05
C GLN A 352 10.56 -24.25 14.95
N THR A 353 9.93 -25.41 14.96
CA THR A 353 8.46 -25.51 14.95
C THR A 353 7.94 -26.19 16.22
N SER A 354 6.84 -25.68 16.75
CA SER A 354 6.07 -26.32 17.82
C SER A 354 4.64 -26.53 17.36
N VAL A 355 4.11 -27.72 17.64
CA VAL A 355 2.77 -28.12 17.23
C VAL A 355 1.83 -28.04 18.43
N GLN A 356 0.71 -27.41 18.25
CA GLN A 356 -0.35 -27.27 19.27
C GLN A 356 -1.65 -27.81 18.67
N VAL A 357 -2.10 -28.96 19.13
CA VAL A 357 -3.41 -29.57 18.76
C VAL A 357 -4.42 -29.33 19.86
N LYS A 358 -5.69 -29.19 19.49
CA LYS A 358 -6.79 -29.08 20.45
C LYS A 358 -6.82 -30.34 21.33
N PRO A 359 -6.81 -30.20 22.65
CA PRO A 359 -7.08 -31.33 23.53
C PRO A 359 -8.55 -31.78 23.35
N ASP A 360 -8.82 -33.05 23.67
CA ASP A 360 -10.17 -33.60 23.70
C ASP A 360 -10.99 -33.43 22.41
N LEU A 361 -10.35 -33.65 21.25
CA LEU A 361 -11.05 -33.61 19.96
C LEU A 361 -12.06 -34.76 19.92
N GLU A 362 -13.33 -34.45 19.61
CA GLU A 362 -14.42 -35.42 19.54
C GLU A 362 -14.99 -35.54 18.11
N ALA A 363 -15.34 -36.76 17.74
CA ALA A 363 -16.01 -37.04 16.46
C ALA A 363 -17.48 -36.51 16.46
N PRO A 364 -17.99 -36.07 15.30
CA PRO A 364 -17.38 -36.14 13.99
C PRO A 364 -16.35 -35.04 13.74
N VAL A 365 -15.26 -35.37 13.04
CA VAL A 365 -14.26 -34.41 12.59
C VAL A 365 -14.29 -34.41 11.06
N ALA A 366 -14.64 -33.26 10.46
CA ALA A 366 -14.66 -33.12 9.02
C ALA A 366 -13.25 -32.91 8.45
N LYS A 367 -12.96 -33.47 7.28
CA LYS A 367 -11.77 -33.13 6.50
C LYS A 367 -11.68 -31.61 6.31
N GLY A 368 -10.50 -31.03 6.52
CA GLY A 368 -10.27 -29.59 6.45
C GLY A 368 -10.66 -28.82 7.72
N ALA A 369 -11.23 -29.48 8.76
CA ALA A 369 -11.48 -28.81 10.05
C ALA A 369 -10.17 -28.38 10.70
N VAL A 370 -10.15 -27.15 11.27
CA VAL A 370 -9.00 -26.64 12.02
C VAL A 370 -8.95 -27.30 13.39
N ILE A 371 -7.97 -28.15 13.61
CA ILE A 371 -7.81 -28.94 14.85
C ILE A 371 -6.58 -28.53 15.66
N GLY A 372 -5.79 -27.59 15.17
CA GLY A 372 -4.62 -27.10 15.87
C GLY A 372 -3.93 -25.98 15.10
N LYS A 373 -2.75 -25.63 15.55
CA LYS A 373 -1.83 -24.73 14.86
C LYS A 373 -0.39 -25.19 15.03
N VAL A 374 0.45 -24.78 14.11
CA VAL A 374 1.91 -24.84 14.23
C VAL A 374 2.44 -23.43 14.40
N VAL A 375 3.39 -23.27 15.31
CA VAL A 375 4.11 -21.99 15.54
C VAL A 375 5.55 -22.18 15.11
N ALA A 376 6.04 -21.29 14.25
CA ALA A 376 7.45 -21.18 13.90
C ALA A 376 8.12 -20.16 14.82
N SER A 377 9.30 -20.47 15.30
CA SER A 377 10.12 -19.58 16.13
C SER A 377 11.56 -19.54 15.60
N SER A 378 12.18 -18.36 15.70
CA SER A 378 13.60 -18.14 15.42
C SER A 378 14.23 -17.45 16.61
N ASN A 379 15.33 -17.97 17.11
CA ASN A 379 15.97 -17.49 18.34
C ASN A 379 14.99 -17.33 19.53
N GLY A 380 14.08 -18.29 19.68
CA GLY A 380 13.07 -18.29 20.77
C GLY A 380 11.93 -17.29 20.60
N LYS A 381 11.92 -16.48 19.52
CA LYS A 381 10.82 -15.54 19.22
C LYS A 381 9.89 -16.15 18.18
N PRO A 382 8.56 -16.11 18.37
CA PRO A 382 7.61 -16.50 17.34
C PRO A 382 7.76 -15.63 16.09
N VAL A 383 7.85 -16.25 14.90
CA VAL A 383 7.97 -15.57 13.60
C VAL A 383 6.80 -15.87 12.67
N GLY A 384 5.85 -16.69 13.12
CA GLY A 384 4.61 -16.96 12.40
C GLY A 384 3.87 -18.18 12.94
N GLU A 385 2.59 -18.27 12.58
CA GLU A 385 1.77 -19.45 12.87
C GLU A 385 0.90 -19.82 11.68
N ALA A 386 0.53 -21.11 11.58
CA ALA A 386 -0.37 -21.59 10.54
C ALA A 386 -1.34 -22.64 11.11
N PRO A 387 -2.60 -22.67 10.59
CA PRO A 387 -3.59 -23.64 11.03
C PRO A 387 -3.22 -25.06 10.57
N LEU A 388 -3.48 -26.01 11.43
CA LEU A 388 -3.36 -27.43 11.18
C LEU A 388 -4.74 -28.04 10.93
N LEU A 389 -4.90 -28.73 9.80
CA LEU A 389 -6.17 -29.24 9.31
C LEU A 389 -6.23 -30.77 9.35
N ALA A 390 -7.40 -31.30 9.67
CA ALA A 390 -7.70 -32.73 9.52
C ALA A 390 -7.60 -33.14 8.04
N GLN A 391 -6.88 -34.21 7.74
CA GLN A 391 -6.63 -34.68 6.38
C GLN A 391 -7.73 -35.61 5.85
N VAL A 392 -8.51 -36.18 6.74
CA VAL A 392 -9.61 -37.10 6.43
C VAL A 392 -10.80 -36.83 7.36
N ASP A 393 -11.98 -37.33 6.96
CA ASP A 393 -13.15 -37.34 7.83
C ASP A 393 -13.00 -38.43 8.90
N VAL A 394 -13.41 -38.15 10.14
CA VAL A 394 -13.59 -39.11 11.20
C VAL A 394 -15.05 -39.11 11.63
N GLU A 395 -15.77 -40.11 11.20
CA GLU A 395 -17.18 -40.27 11.56
C GLU A 395 -17.36 -40.67 13.03
N ARG A 396 -18.52 -40.38 13.57
CA ARG A 396 -18.90 -40.82 14.92
C ARG A 396 -18.99 -42.33 15.01
N ALA A 397 -18.44 -42.91 16.07
CA ALA A 397 -18.59 -44.32 16.39
C ALA A 397 -20.05 -44.72 16.65
N GLY A 398 -20.39 -45.96 16.41
CA GLY A 398 -21.67 -46.55 16.77
C GLY A 398 -21.93 -46.52 18.30
N PHE A 399 -23.18 -46.60 18.71
CA PHE A 399 -23.61 -46.47 20.12
C PHE A 399 -22.80 -47.33 21.09
N MET A 400 -22.61 -48.65 20.79
CA MET A 400 -21.88 -49.58 21.65
C MET A 400 -20.41 -49.16 21.86
N LEU A 401 -19.72 -48.75 20.79
CA LEU A 401 -18.33 -48.34 20.88
C LEU A 401 -18.18 -47.04 21.68
N ARG A 402 -19.12 -46.11 21.55
CA ARG A 402 -19.14 -44.87 22.34
C ARG A 402 -19.33 -45.14 23.83
N MET A 403 -20.26 -46.02 24.19
CA MET A 403 -20.46 -46.42 25.59
C MET A 403 -19.17 -47.00 26.20
N TRP A 404 -18.48 -47.82 25.44
CA TRP A 404 -17.18 -48.38 25.84
C TRP A 404 -16.10 -47.31 26.00
N GLN A 405 -15.99 -46.41 25.04
CA GLN A 405 -15.04 -45.29 25.11
C GLN A 405 -15.35 -44.31 26.26
N HIS A 406 -16.63 -44.06 26.57
CA HIS A 406 -17.03 -43.30 27.77
C HIS A 406 -16.57 -43.99 29.05
N ALA A 407 -16.77 -45.30 29.17
CA ALA A 407 -16.34 -46.07 30.32
C ALA A 407 -14.80 -46.01 30.51
N LEU A 408 -14.04 -46.12 29.42
CA LEU A 408 -12.58 -46.02 29.46
C LEU A 408 -12.12 -44.59 29.88
N LYS A 409 -12.75 -43.53 29.37
CA LYS A 409 -12.44 -42.15 29.75
C LYS A 409 -12.70 -41.86 31.23
N LEU A 410 -13.72 -42.50 31.84
CA LEU A 410 -14.03 -42.36 33.28
C LEU A 410 -12.99 -43.04 34.18
N ILE A 411 -12.30 -44.07 33.72
CA ILE A 411 -11.26 -44.79 34.48
C ILE A 411 -9.84 -44.34 34.12
N GLY A 412 -9.70 -43.17 33.36
CA GLY A 412 -8.42 -42.55 33.07
C GLY A 412 -7.58 -43.30 32.03
N LYS A 413 -8.20 -44.15 31.18
CA LYS A 413 -7.56 -44.87 30.07
C LYS A 413 -7.99 -44.33 28.72
#